data_5c4a926f43747f3fbaee8d525ea1ea0a
#
_entry.id   5c4a926f43747f3fbaee8d525ea1ea0a
#
_cell.length_a   1.000
_cell.length_b   1.000
_cell.length_c   1.000
_cell.angle_alpha   90.00
_cell.angle_beta   90.00
_cell.angle_gamma   90.00
#
_symmetry.space_group_name_H-M   'P 1'
#
loop_
_entity.id
_entity.type
_entity.pdbx_description
1 polymer ?
#
loop_
_entity_poly.entity_id
_entity_poly.type
_entity_poly.pdbx_seq_one_letter_code
_entity_poly.pdbx_strand_id
1 'polypeptide(L)'
;MKVLILSADAGKTANSAAEAVSEQLARMNHEADLIDALIMVPENGDILSHWSTSRAYHNLSRRAGRSYLSEERHAARTLYKLCALGADALHSALEQGQYQAVLCVHVFSCMMMTAVRKKYGKTPSFYFIATDYACAPGVSELNADGYFIPHRMLFADFIRCGFPADKLYATGIPVRPRFYAAGPEKAELRRELQLPKEGRMVLLRAGNLQGKHTARRVLSLLRALPKDVFLVAHCGKNEKLLHQLQAAPRDRLIARGFHAEPEKYLFAADLCVARPRGVACAETLVCGLPLVLFRETRGVEAKSFEFLLHCGVAEGSWSWRDVIQSTVLLLTDAASRERLAEATRAFLPANAAEQICKIIGRIKPAASGGTPS
;
A
#
# COMPACT_ATOMS: atom_id res chain seq x y z
N MET A 1 18.78 -9.20 15.92
CA MET A 1 18.01 -8.00 16.32
C MET A 1 16.55 -8.41 16.44
N LYS A 2 15.87 -7.98 17.51
CA LYS A 2 14.42 -8.20 17.68
C LYS A 2 13.67 -6.91 17.36
N VAL A 3 12.75 -6.95 16.42
CA VAL A 3 12.01 -5.80 15.87
C VAL A 3 10.52 -5.97 16.09
N LEU A 4 9.86 -4.92 16.56
CA LEU A 4 8.40 -4.86 16.59
C LEU A 4 7.90 -4.18 15.31
N ILE A 5 7.00 -4.83 14.58
CA ILE A 5 6.31 -4.24 13.44
C ILE A 5 4.88 -3.93 13.87
N LEU A 6 4.52 -2.64 13.87
CA LEU A 6 3.19 -2.18 14.21
C LEU A 6 2.40 -1.88 12.95
N SER A 7 1.42 -2.71 12.67
CA SER A 7 0.42 -2.48 11.63
C SER A 7 -0.81 -1.75 12.19
N ALA A 8 -1.78 -1.48 11.33
CA ALA A 8 -3.13 -1.11 11.71
C ALA A 8 -4.09 -1.72 10.67
N ASP A 9 -5.02 -2.56 11.09
CA ASP A 9 -5.99 -3.22 10.19
C ASP A 9 -7.04 -2.23 9.63
N ALA A 10 -6.67 -0.97 9.65
CA ALA A 10 -7.42 0.11 8.99
C ALA A 10 -7.50 -0.04 7.46
N GLY A 11 -6.83 -1.04 6.91
CA GLY A 11 -6.85 -1.44 5.51
C GLY A 11 -5.74 -2.46 5.23
N LYS A 12 -6.07 -3.50 4.50
CA LYS A 12 -5.18 -4.65 4.18
C LYS A 12 -3.83 -4.31 3.55
N THR A 13 -3.70 -3.09 3.01
CA THR A 13 -2.46 -2.59 2.41
C THR A 13 -1.34 -2.41 3.43
N ALA A 14 -1.66 -1.96 4.64
CA ALA A 14 -0.67 -1.81 5.71
C ALA A 14 -0.12 -3.18 6.16
N ASN A 15 -0.98 -4.20 6.22
CA ASN A 15 -0.56 -5.54 6.62
C ASN A 15 0.37 -6.19 5.58
N SER A 16 0.10 -6.03 4.27
CA SER A 16 0.99 -6.56 3.23
C SER A 16 2.40 -5.95 3.26
N ALA A 17 2.51 -4.66 3.58
CA ALA A 17 3.81 -4.01 3.78
C ALA A 17 4.51 -4.49 5.06
N ALA A 18 3.76 -4.69 6.14
CA ALA A 18 4.26 -5.25 7.39
C ALA A 18 4.79 -6.68 7.20
N GLU A 19 4.01 -7.52 6.51
CA GLU A 19 4.43 -8.88 6.14
C GLU A 19 5.70 -8.87 5.28
N ALA A 20 5.81 -7.93 4.31
CA ALA A 20 6.99 -7.80 3.47
C ALA A 20 8.27 -7.53 4.27
N VAL A 21 8.17 -6.64 5.26
CA VAL A 21 9.31 -6.32 6.15
C VAL A 21 9.61 -7.48 7.10
N SER A 22 8.58 -8.14 7.64
CA SER A 22 8.72 -9.30 8.53
C SER A 22 9.43 -10.47 7.80
N GLU A 23 8.98 -10.82 6.60
CA GLU A 23 9.62 -11.85 5.76
C GLU A 23 11.08 -11.50 5.44
N GLN A 24 11.37 -10.21 5.19
CA GLN A 24 12.74 -9.78 4.89
C GLN A 24 13.64 -9.81 6.13
N LEU A 25 13.15 -9.42 7.31
CA LEU A 25 13.88 -9.53 8.57
C LEU A 25 14.22 -11.00 8.88
N ALA A 26 13.27 -11.91 8.69
CA ALA A 26 13.51 -13.34 8.86
C ALA A 26 14.59 -13.88 7.92
N ARG A 27 14.62 -13.46 6.63
CA ARG A 27 15.68 -13.79 5.68
C ARG A 27 17.08 -13.27 6.09
N MET A 28 17.11 -12.20 6.88
CA MET A 28 18.35 -11.62 7.42
C MET A 28 18.69 -12.14 8.82
N ASN A 29 18.04 -13.21 9.27
CA ASN A 29 18.20 -13.81 10.62
C ASN A 29 17.90 -12.84 11.76
N HIS A 30 16.88 -12.01 11.60
CA HIS A 30 16.34 -11.15 12.63
C HIS A 30 14.97 -11.64 13.09
N GLU A 31 14.66 -11.45 14.37
CA GLU A 31 13.34 -11.75 14.94
C GLU A 31 12.40 -10.57 14.71
N ALA A 32 11.16 -10.84 14.35
CA ALA A 32 10.14 -9.81 14.16
C ALA A 32 8.80 -10.27 14.73
N ASP A 33 8.24 -9.44 15.61
CA ASP A 33 6.86 -9.60 16.06
C ASP A 33 5.98 -8.61 15.30
N LEU A 34 4.86 -9.10 14.75
CA LEU A 34 3.88 -8.29 14.03
C LEU A 34 2.62 -8.14 14.87
N ILE A 35 2.30 -6.91 15.25
CA ILE A 35 1.14 -6.59 16.09
C ILE A 35 0.26 -5.54 15.41
N ASP A 36 -1.05 -5.73 15.45
CA ASP A 36 -2.01 -4.69 15.07
C ASP A 36 -2.17 -3.69 16.22
N ALA A 37 -1.73 -2.44 15.98
CA ALA A 37 -1.81 -1.39 16.98
C ALA A 37 -3.25 -1.03 17.39
N LEU A 38 -4.25 -1.30 16.54
CA LEU A 38 -5.64 -0.97 16.85
C LEU A 38 -6.22 -1.82 17.97
N ILE A 39 -5.72 -3.04 18.18
CA ILE A 39 -6.17 -3.89 19.32
C ILE A 39 -5.77 -3.31 20.68
N MET A 40 -4.81 -2.40 20.70
CA MET A 40 -4.34 -1.72 21.91
C MET A 40 -5.20 -0.52 22.31
N VAL A 41 -6.18 -0.15 21.50
CA VAL A 41 -7.11 0.97 21.76
C VAL A 41 -8.47 0.40 22.18
N PRO A 42 -8.71 0.17 23.48
CA PRO A 42 -9.96 -0.38 23.97
C PRO A 42 -11.14 0.49 23.54
N GLU A 43 -12.27 -0.12 23.20
CA GLU A 43 -13.55 0.53 22.84
C GLU A 43 -13.52 1.48 21.63
N ASN A 44 -12.34 1.91 21.15
CA ASN A 44 -12.21 2.87 20.06
C ASN A 44 -11.46 2.32 18.82
N GLY A 45 -10.98 1.08 18.85
CA GLY A 45 -10.31 0.43 17.71
C GLY A 45 -11.20 0.40 16.47
N ASP A 46 -12.49 0.13 16.64
CA ASP A 46 -13.48 0.15 15.57
C ASP A 46 -13.71 1.56 15.01
N ILE A 47 -13.64 2.60 15.85
CA ILE A 47 -13.76 3.98 15.41
C ILE A 47 -12.59 4.37 14.52
N LEU A 48 -11.35 3.99 14.88
CA LEU A 48 -10.15 4.25 14.08
C LEU A 48 -10.18 3.46 12.77
N SER A 49 -10.57 2.19 12.82
CA SER A 49 -10.77 1.36 11.62
C SER A 49 -11.82 1.96 10.69
N HIS A 50 -12.97 2.35 11.22
CA HIS A 50 -14.03 3.04 10.47
C HIS A 50 -13.57 4.38 9.90
N TRP A 51 -12.76 5.12 10.64
CA TRP A 51 -12.25 6.41 10.21
C TRP A 51 -11.30 6.31 9.03
N SER A 52 -10.39 5.34 9.05
CA SER A 52 -9.44 5.09 7.95
C SER A 52 -10.12 4.67 6.64
N THR A 53 -11.24 3.96 6.75
CA THR A 53 -12.05 3.52 5.61
C THR A 53 -13.14 4.51 5.24
N SER A 54 -13.40 5.53 6.10
CA SER A 54 -14.50 6.47 5.92
C SER A 54 -14.26 7.45 4.77
N ARG A 55 -15.37 7.87 4.14
CA ARG A 55 -15.35 8.98 3.19
C ARG A 55 -14.81 10.28 3.80
N ALA A 56 -14.91 10.45 5.12
CA ALA A 56 -14.40 11.61 5.83
C ALA A 56 -12.88 11.67 5.77
N TYR A 57 -12.17 10.58 6.05
CA TYR A 57 -10.71 10.50 5.92
C TYR A 57 -10.25 10.74 4.49
N HIS A 58 -10.92 10.12 3.52
CA HIS A 58 -10.63 10.32 2.09
C HIS A 58 -11.05 11.69 1.57
N ASN A 59 -12.00 12.37 2.22
CA ASN A 59 -12.49 13.69 1.84
C ASN A 59 -11.79 14.85 2.55
N LEU A 60 -10.98 14.61 3.59
CA LEU A 60 -10.17 15.65 4.25
C LEU A 60 -9.28 16.42 3.28
N SER A 61 -8.93 15.81 2.15
CA SER A 61 -8.17 16.44 1.07
C SER A 61 -9.04 17.18 0.04
N ARG A 62 -10.34 17.36 0.28
CA ARG A 62 -11.30 17.82 -0.76
C ARG A 62 -11.34 19.32 -0.96
N ARG A 63 -10.91 20.13 0.01
CA ARG A 63 -10.95 21.58 -0.05
C ARG A 63 -9.54 22.15 -0.19
N ALA A 64 -9.19 22.60 -1.39
CA ALA A 64 -7.97 23.36 -1.61
C ALA A 64 -8.09 24.75 -0.98
N GLY A 65 -7.12 25.13 -0.11
CA GLY A 65 -7.03 26.46 0.47
C GLY A 65 -6.60 26.49 1.94
N ARG A 66 -6.52 27.67 2.54
CA ARG A 66 -6.12 27.87 3.95
C ARG A 66 -7.02 27.14 4.95
N SER A 67 -8.31 26.99 4.64
CA SER A 67 -9.28 26.23 5.43
C SER A 67 -8.95 24.73 5.49
N TYR A 68 -8.39 24.17 4.42
CA TYR A 68 -7.97 22.77 4.34
C TYR A 68 -6.91 22.42 5.38
N LEU A 69 -5.87 23.24 5.50
CA LEU A 69 -4.78 22.98 6.46
C LEU A 69 -5.26 23.04 7.92
N SER A 70 -6.24 23.87 8.22
CA SER A 70 -6.81 23.96 9.59
C SER A 70 -7.69 22.75 9.92
N GLU A 71 -8.55 22.31 8.98
CA GLU A 71 -9.38 21.12 9.14
C GLU A 71 -8.54 19.85 9.24
N GLU A 72 -7.48 19.75 8.42
CA GLU A 72 -6.54 18.62 8.46
C GLU A 72 -5.79 18.55 9.79
N ARG A 73 -5.32 19.68 10.32
CA ARG A 73 -4.66 19.74 11.64
C ARG A 73 -5.59 19.38 12.77
N HIS A 74 -6.84 19.83 12.72
CA HIS A 74 -7.84 19.48 13.74
C HIS A 74 -8.13 17.98 13.75
N ALA A 75 -8.35 17.41 12.57
CA ALA A 75 -8.55 15.97 12.41
C ALA A 75 -7.31 15.17 12.84
N ALA A 76 -6.11 15.61 12.48
CA ALA A 76 -4.86 15.00 12.90
C ALA A 76 -4.72 14.95 14.43
N ARG A 77 -5.02 16.05 15.12
CA ARG A 77 -5.00 16.10 16.59
C ARG A 77 -6.03 15.18 17.22
N THR A 78 -7.22 15.08 16.64
CA THR A 78 -8.27 14.18 17.13
C THR A 78 -7.83 12.72 16.98
N LEU A 79 -7.29 12.35 15.81
CA LEU A 79 -6.73 11.02 15.58
C LEU A 79 -5.58 10.71 16.52
N TYR A 80 -4.68 11.66 16.72
CA TYR A 80 -3.58 11.50 17.68
C TYR A 80 -4.09 11.21 19.09
N LYS A 81 -5.09 11.94 19.57
CA LYS A 81 -5.68 11.71 20.91
C LYS A 81 -6.29 10.29 21.02
N LEU A 82 -6.99 9.83 19.97
CA LEU A 82 -7.54 8.46 19.94
C LEU A 82 -6.42 7.40 19.95
N CYS A 83 -5.39 7.57 19.13
CA CYS A 83 -4.25 6.65 19.11
C CYS A 83 -3.50 6.65 20.46
N ALA A 84 -3.42 7.80 21.12
CA ALA A 84 -2.74 7.93 22.42
C ALA A 84 -3.43 7.14 23.55
N LEU A 85 -4.70 6.75 23.40
CA LEU A 85 -5.38 5.87 24.35
C LEU A 85 -4.74 4.47 24.44
N GLY A 86 -4.08 4.01 23.37
CA GLY A 86 -3.36 2.74 23.36
C GLY A 86 -1.91 2.83 23.86
N ALA A 87 -1.44 4.02 24.30
CA ALA A 87 -0.04 4.23 24.65
C ALA A 87 0.43 3.37 25.83
N ASP A 88 -0.42 3.14 26.84
CA ASP A 88 -0.07 2.36 28.04
C ASP A 88 0.07 0.86 27.71
N ALA A 89 -0.87 0.34 26.92
CA ALA A 89 -0.81 -1.05 26.45
C ALA A 89 0.44 -1.28 25.57
N LEU A 90 0.72 -0.33 24.66
CA LEU A 90 1.92 -0.41 23.84
C LEU A 90 3.20 -0.30 24.66
N HIS A 91 3.26 0.59 25.65
CA HIS A 91 4.43 0.70 26.52
C HIS A 91 4.70 -0.63 27.26
N SER A 92 3.66 -1.23 27.84
CA SER A 92 3.78 -2.54 28.49
C SER A 92 4.28 -3.64 27.54
N ALA A 93 3.79 -3.65 26.29
CA ALA A 93 4.26 -4.60 25.28
C ALA A 93 5.74 -4.37 24.89
N LEU A 94 6.18 -3.10 24.83
CA LEU A 94 7.58 -2.77 24.56
C LEU A 94 8.52 -3.23 25.69
N GLU A 95 8.14 -3.03 26.95
CA GLU A 95 8.90 -3.48 28.11
C GLU A 95 9.02 -5.01 28.16
N GLN A 96 7.93 -5.73 27.89
CA GLN A 96 7.93 -7.19 27.86
C GLN A 96 8.71 -7.76 26.70
N GLY A 97 8.59 -7.14 25.51
CA GLY A 97 9.15 -7.64 24.26
C GLY A 97 10.65 -7.39 24.09
N GLN A 98 11.23 -6.42 24.82
CA GLN A 98 12.64 -6.04 24.75
C GLN A 98 13.11 -5.74 23.32
N TYR A 99 12.31 -5.00 22.55
CA TYR A 99 12.58 -4.68 21.16
C TYR A 99 13.71 -3.67 21.01
N GLN A 100 14.55 -3.86 20.01
CA GLN A 100 15.67 -2.96 19.67
C GLN A 100 15.25 -1.87 18.67
N ALA A 101 14.20 -2.13 17.88
CA ALA A 101 13.62 -1.15 16.97
C ALA A 101 12.12 -1.42 16.79
N VAL A 102 11.37 -0.37 16.39
CA VAL A 102 9.95 -0.46 16.05
C VAL A 102 9.71 0.11 14.66
N LEU A 103 8.99 -0.62 13.82
CA LEU A 103 8.59 -0.19 12.48
C LEU A 103 7.08 0.03 12.43
N CYS A 104 6.65 1.24 12.16
CA CYS A 104 5.25 1.63 12.06
C CYS A 104 4.84 1.69 10.58
N VAL A 105 4.02 0.76 10.12
CA VAL A 105 3.58 0.72 8.70
C VAL A 105 2.25 1.46 8.46
N HIS A 106 1.76 2.15 9.45
CA HIS A 106 0.57 2.99 9.36
C HIS A 106 0.71 4.25 10.24
N VAL A 107 0.08 5.35 9.82
CA VAL A 107 0.13 6.61 10.55
C VAL A 107 -0.37 6.47 12.00
N PHE A 108 -1.39 5.65 12.25
CA PHE A 108 -1.94 5.44 13.60
C PHE A 108 -0.96 4.74 14.53
N SER A 109 -0.27 3.71 14.06
CA SER A 109 0.75 3.03 14.86
C SER A 109 1.92 3.96 15.20
N CYS A 110 2.31 4.84 14.27
CA CYS A 110 3.34 5.83 14.51
C CYS A 110 2.88 6.96 15.46
N MET A 111 1.61 7.38 15.38
CA MET A 111 1.00 8.30 16.36
C MET A 111 1.02 7.70 17.78
N MET A 112 0.69 6.42 17.92
CA MET A 112 0.72 5.70 19.20
C MET A 112 2.14 5.64 19.76
N MET A 113 3.15 5.27 18.96
CA MET A 113 4.55 5.32 19.36
C MET A 113 5.01 6.73 19.76
N THR A 114 4.56 7.75 19.03
CA THR A 114 4.83 9.16 19.40
C THR A 114 4.22 9.51 20.76
N ALA A 115 3.02 9.02 21.05
CA ALA A 115 2.37 9.22 22.36
C ALA A 115 3.11 8.48 23.49
N VAL A 116 3.57 7.25 23.26
CA VAL A 116 4.43 6.52 24.22
C VAL A 116 5.70 7.31 24.52
N ARG A 117 6.42 7.76 23.49
CA ARG A 117 7.64 8.58 23.68
C ARG A 117 7.36 9.85 24.46
N LYS A 118 6.25 10.53 24.19
CA LYS A 118 5.86 11.76 24.88
C LYS A 118 5.52 11.51 26.37
N LYS A 119 4.87 10.37 26.67
CA LYS A 119 4.41 10.05 28.03
C LYS A 119 5.52 9.46 28.92
N TYR A 120 6.32 8.57 28.35
CA TYR A 120 7.30 7.77 29.11
C TYR A 120 8.77 8.18 28.85
N GLY A 121 9.02 9.04 27.85
CA GLY A 121 10.35 9.55 27.52
C GLY A 121 11.18 8.53 26.74
N LYS A 122 11.63 7.46 27.39
CA LYS A 122 12.52 6.45 26.78
C LYS A 122 11.71 5.42 25.98
N THR A 123 12.09 5.22 24.70
CA THR A 123 11.52 4.18 23.81
C THR A 123 12.64 3.58 22.95
N PRO A 124 12.46 2.37 22.41
CA PRO A 124 13.28 1.93 21.28
C PRO A 124 13.24 2.94 20.14
N SER A 125 14.26 2.95 19.30
CA SER A 125 14.20 3.73 18.05
C SER A 125 13.02 3.26 17.21
N PHE A 126 12.22 4.19 16.68
CA PHE A 126 11.09 3.82 15.85
C PHE A 126 11.01 4.64 14.55
N TYR A 127 10.49 3.99 13.52
CA TYR A 127 10.50 4.47 12.15
C TYR A 127 9.11 4.37 11.54
N PHE A 128 8.76 5.35 10.71
CA PHE A 128 7.53 5.32 9.94
C PHE A 128 7.80 4.84 8.51
N ILE A 129 6.97 3.95 8.00
CA ILE A 129 6.99 3.48 6.62
C ILE A 129 5.73 3.98 5.92
N ALA A 130 5.88 4.89 4.97
CA ALA A 130 4.79 5.36 4.14
C ALA A 130 4.43 4.31 3.09
N THR A 131 3.16 3.93 3.02
CA THR A 131 2.65 2.86 2.16
C THR A 131 1.82 3.35 0.97
N ASP A 132 1.76 4.67 0.75
CA ASP A 132 1.10 5.31 -0.40
C ASP A 132 2.05 6.31 -1.08
N TYR A 133 1.90 6.50 -2.39
CA TYR A 133 2.67 7.48 -3.17
C TYR A 133 2.23 8.93 -2.94
N ALA A 134 1.86 9.22 -1.71
CA ALA A 134 1.48 10.53 -1.24
C ALA A 134 1.62 10.61 0.27
N CYS A 135 1.74 11.82 0.78
CA CYS A 135 1.72 12.07 2.21
C CYS A 135 0.31 11.86 2.77
N ALA A 136 0.18 11.01 3.79
CA ALA A 136 -1.09 10.75 4.46
C ALA A 136 -1.49 11.91 5.38
N PRO A 137 -2.80 12.13 5.64
CA PRO A 137 -3.23 13.06 6.68
C PRO A 137 -2.74 12.62 8.07
N GLY A 138 -2.39 13.61 8.90
CA GLY A 138 -2.01 13.36 10.30
C GLY A 138 -0.52 13.16 10.54
N VAL A 139 0.30 13.15 9.50
CA VAL A 139 1.75 12.95 9.63
C VAL A 139 2.48 14.06 10.40
N SER A 140 1.90 15.27 10.51
CA SER A 140 2.46 16.37 11.29
C SER A 140 2.57 16.09 12.80
N GLU A 141 1.84 15.11 13.30
CA GLU A 141 1.87 14.71 14.71
C GLU A 141 2.93 13.61 14.99
N LEU A 142 3.64 13.15 13.97
CA LEU A 142 4.63 12.08 14.11
C LEU A 142 5.99 12.60 14.59
N ASN A 143 6.64 11.85 15.48
CA ASN A 143 7.99 12.14 15.95
C ASN A 143 8.85 10.87 15.95
N ALA A 144 9.08 10.31 14.77
CA ALA A 144 9.92 9.13 14.58
C ALA A 144 11.40 9.49 14.40
N ASP A 145 12.26 8.50 14.53
CA ASP A 145 13.71 8.65 14.32
C ASP A 145 14.08 8.65 12.83
N GLY A 146 13.21 8.11 11.98
CA GLY A 146 13.33 8.16 10.54
C GLY A 146 12.02 7.81 9.83
N TYR A 147 11.95 8.20 8.56
CA TYR A 147 10.76 8.09 7.73
C TYR A 147 11.13 7.49 6.38
N PHE A 148 10.62 6.31 6.10
CA PHE A 148 10.79 5.62 4.82
C PHE A 148 9.69 6.05 3.87
N ILE A 149 10.06 6.67 2.76
CA ILE A 149 9.13 7.23 1.78
C ILE A 149 9.18 6.47 0.45
N PRO A 150 8.08 6.49 -0.32
CA PRO A 150 7.94 5.66 -1.52
C PRO A 150 8.91 5.97 -2.65
N HIS A 151 9.30 7.24 -2.83
CA HIS A 151 10.15 7.65 -3.94
C HIS A 151 10.82 9.00 -3.68
N ARG A 152 12.04 9.18 -4.22
CA ARG A 152 12.83 10.42 -4.05
C ARG A 152 12.12 11.68 -4.56
N MET A 153 11.31 11.59 -5.62
CA MET A 153 10.55 12.73 -6.16
C MET A 153 9.48 13.25 -5.18
N LEU A 154 9.15 12.50 -4.13
CA LEU A 154 8.22 12.91 -3.08
C LEU A 154 8.89 13.65 -1.91
N PHE A 155 10.23 13.84 -1.91
CA PHE A 155 10.92 14.53 -0.82
C PHE A 155 10.31 15.89 -0.49
N ALA A 156 10.11 16.73 -1.50
CA ALA A 156 9.54 18.07 -1.31
C ALA A 156 8.11 18.01 -0.74
N ASP A 157 7.31 17.02 -1.12
CA ASP A 157 5.95 16.85 -0.60
C ASP A 157 5.96 16.44 0.87
N PHE A 158 6.83 15.50 1.24
CA PHE A 158 6.97 15.07 2.63
C PHE A 158 7.53 16.18 3.53
N ILE A 159 8.52 16.95 3.07
CA ILE A 159 9.04 18.13 3.80
C ILE A 159 7.92 19.15 4.02
N ARG A 160 7.10 19.43 3.00
CA ARG A 160 5.93 20.33 3.14
C ARG A 160 4.89 19.82 4.12
N CYS A 161 4.79 18.51 4.31
CA CYS A 161 3.94 17.89 5.32
C CYS A 161 4.53 17.95 6.74
N GLY A 162 5.76 18.46 6.91
CA GLY A 162 6.41 18.68 8.20
C GLY A 162 7.47 17.64 8.59
N PHE A 163 7.86 16.75 7.66
CA PHE A 163 8.94 15.80 7.95
C PHE A 163 10.32 16.46 7.87
N PRO A 164 11.24 16.18 8.82
CA PRO A 164 12.61 16.63 8.76
C PRO A 164 13.35 16.02 7.55
N ALA A 165 14.01 16.86 6.75
CA ALA A 165 14.69 16.44 5.51
C ALA A 165 15.81 15.42 5.77
N ASP A 166 16.53 15.58 6.88
CA ASP A 166 17.64 14.72 7.32
C ASP A 166 17.21 13.33 7.82
N LYS A 167 15.90 13.14 8.06
CA LYS A 167 15.32 11.87 8.51
C LYS A 167 14.53 11.14 7.41
N LEU A 168 14.54 11.62 6.17
CA LEU A 168 13.81 11.02 5.06
C LEU A 168 14.70 10.03 4.29
N TYR A 169 14.19 8.82 4.06
CA TYR A 169 14.84 7.75 3.29
C TYR A 169 13.92 7.30 2.16
N ALA A 170 14.32 7.54 0.92
CA ALA A 170 13.55 7.11 -0.26
C ALA A 170 13.85 5.65 -0.61
N THR A 171 13.22 4.73 0.09
CA THR A 171 13.44 3.28 -0.06
C THR A 171 12.46 2.58 -1.00
N GLY A 172 11.33 3.20 -1.27
CA GLY A 172 10.20 2.53 -1.92
C GLY A 172 9.17 2.01 -0.91
N ILE A 173 8.06 1.49 -1.44
CA ILE A 173 7.04 0.79 -0.64
C ILE A 173 7.46 -0.68 -0.50
N PRO A 174 7.49 -1.25 0.72
CA PRO A 174 7.83 -2.65 0.91
C PRO A 174 6.84 -3.59 0.22
N VAL A 175 7.38 -4.49 -0.58
CA VAL A 175 6.65 -5.55 -1.27
C VAL A 175 7.29 -6.88 -0.88
N ARG A 176 6.46 -7.91 -0.68
CA ARG A 176 6.95 -9.22 -0.23
C ARG A 176 7.97 -9.80 -1.21
N PRO A 177 9.00 -10.48 -0.70
CA PRO A 177 10.11 -10.99 -1.53
C PRO A 177 9.67 -11.86 -2.71
N ARG A 178 8.53 -12.56 -2.59
CA ARG A 178 7.98 -13.41 -3.65
C ARG A 178 7.55 -12.66 -4.92
N PHE A 179 7.32 -11.34 -4.84
CA PHE A 179 7.05 -10.51 -6.03
C PHE A 179 8.30 -10.14 -6.82
N TYR A 180 9.49 -10.26 -6.20
CA TYR A 180 10.79 -10.02 -6.86
C TYR A 180 11.40 -11.30 -7.44
N ALA A 181 10.92 -12.47 -7.03
CA ALA A 181 11.38 -13.72 -7.57
C ALA A 181 10.99 -13.83 -9.05
N ALA A 182 11.88 -14.39 -9.87
CA ALA A 182 11.48 -14.86 -11.18
C ALA A 182 10.39 -15.93 -10.97
N GLY A 183 9.14 -15.58 -11.29
CA GLY A 183 8.04 -16.52 -11.14
C GLY A 183 8.22 -17.73 -12.06
N PRO A 184 7.48 -18.81 -11.83
CA PRO A 184 7.35 -19.92 -12.78
C PRO A 184 6.91 -19.38 -14.14
N GLU A 185 7.12 -20.17 -15.19
CA GLU A 185 6.65 -19.78 -16.51
C GLU A 185 5.16 -19.46 -16.52
N LYS A 186 4.79 -18.43 -17.25
CA LYS A 186 3.39 -17.96 -17.33
C LYS A 186 2.39 -19.09 -17.65
N ALA A 187 2.78 -20.04 -18.53
CA ALA A 187 1.97 -21.19 -18.89
C ALA A 187 1.74 -22.15 -17.69
N GLU A 188 2.74 -22.33 -16.84
CA GLU A 188 2.63 -23.15 -15.63
C GLU A 188 1.72 -22.51 -14.59
N LEU A 189 1.90 -21.21 -14.34
CA LEU A 189 1.01 -20.44 -13.45
C LEU A 189 -0.45 -20.45 -13.91
N ARG A 190 -0.68 -20.31 -15.21
CA ARG A 190 -2.04 -20.38 -15.77
C ARG A 190 -2.66 -21.75 -15.56
N ARG A 191 -1.90 -22.83 -15.71
CA ARG A 191 -2.36 -24.20 -15.42
C ARG A 191 -2.72 -24.36 -13.94
N GLU A 192 -1.84 -23.92 -13.04
CA GLU A 192 -2.08 -23.97 -11.59
C GLU A 192 -3.34 -23.20 -11.19
N LEU A 193 -3.51 -21.99 -11.72
CA LEU A 193 -4.65 -21.12 -11.45
C LEU A 193 -5.93 -21.50 -12.21
N GLN A 194 -5.90 -22.58 -13.00
CA GLN A 194 -7.01 -23.01 -13.86
C GLN A 194 -7.51 -21.87 -14.77
N LEU A 195 -6.55 -21.22 -15.45
CA LEU A 195 -6.77 -20.15 -16.40
C LEU A 195 -6.54 -20.66 -17.85
N PRO A 196 -7.10 -20.01 -18.88
CA PRO A 196 -6.82 -20.32 -20.27
C PRO A 196 -5.32 -20.34 -20.57
N LYS A 197 -4.85 -21.40 -21.22
CA LYS A 197 -3.46 -21.54 -21.62
C LYS A 197 -3.06 -20.50 -22.65
N GLU A 198 -3.95 -20.28 -23.62
CA GLU A 198 -3.75 -19.37 -24.74
C GLU A 198 -4.45 -18.02 -24.49
N GLY A 199 -4.05 -17.01 -25.27
CA GLY A 199 -4.61 -15.67 -25.20
C GLY A 199 -3.88 -14.77 -24.19
N ARG A 200 -4.18 -13.47 -24.26
CA ARG A 200 -3.67 -12.47 -23.33
C ARG A 200 -4.60 -12.29 -22.13
N MET A 201 -4.06 -12.02 -20.97
CA MET A 201 -4.80 -11.90 -19.72
C MET A 201 -4.77 -10.47 -19.21
N VAL A 202 -5.95 -9.88 -19.01
CA VAL A 202 -6.12 -8.66 -18.21
C VAL A 202 -6.53 -9.06 -16.79
N LEU A 203 -5.76 -8.63 -15.80
CA LEU A 203 -6.12 -8.75 -14.40
C LEU A 203 -6.79 -7.47 -13.92
N LEU A 204 -8.08 -7.53 -13.59
CA LEU A 204 -8.79 -6.43 -12.94
C LEU A 204 -8.88 -6.69 -11.43
N ARG A 205 -8.28 -5.83 -10.62
CA ARG A 205 -8.43 -5.86 -9.15
C ARG A 205 -9.81 -5.29 -8.76
N ALA A 206 -10.86 -6.02 -9.06
CA ALA A 206 -12.25 -5.61 -9.02
C ALA A 206 -12.82 -5.46 -7.60
N GLY A 207 -12.22 -6.12 -6.60
CA GLY A 207 -12.70 -6.10 -5.21
C GLY A 207 -12.76 -4.69 -4.60
N ASN A 208 -12.02 -3.75 -5.16
CA ASN A 208 -11.98 -2.36 -4.74
C ASN A 208 -12.88 -1.42 -5.56
N LEU A 209 -13.60 -1.92 -6.58
CA LEU A 209 -14.59 -1.14 -7.30
C LEU A 209 -15.74 -0.76 -6.37
N GLN A 210 -16.14 0.53 -6.39
CA GLN A 210 -17.23 1.05 -5.56
C GLN A 210 -18.47 1.39 -6.40
N GLY A 211 -19.62 1.41 -5.74
CA GLY A 211 -20.89 1.82 -6.31
C GLY A 211 -21.80 0.69 -6.76
N LYS A 212 -23.00 1.05 -7.18
CA LYS A 212 -24.09 0.10 -7.51
C LYS A 212 -23.88 -0.68 -8.82
N HIS A 213 -22.95 -0.24 -9.68
CA HIS A 213 -22.78 -0.76 -11.05
C HIS A 213 -21.44 -1.45 -11.30
N THR A 214 -20.83 -2.02 -10.25
CA THR A 214 -19.51 -2.67 -10.35
C THR A 214 -19.47 -3.80 -11.37
N ALA A 215 -20.43 -4.71 -11.34
CA ALA A 215 -20.53 -5.79 -12.33
C ALA A 215 -20.69 -5.26 -13.77
N ARG A 216 -21.49 -4.19 -13.96
CA ARG A 216 -21.65 -3.56 -15.28
C ARG A 216 -20.34 -2.98 -15.80
N ARG A 217 -19.50 -2.38 -14.91
CA ARG A 217 -18.16 -1.89 -15.29
C ARG A 217 -17.26 -3.04 -15.72
N VAL A 218 -17.22 -4.15 -14.98
CA VAL A 218 -16.44 -5.34 -15.35
C VAL A 218 -16.87 -5.84 -16.74
N LEU A 219 -18.17 -5.95 -16.97
CA LEU A 219 -18.70 -6.40 -18.27
C LEU A 219 -18.45 -5.40 -19.40
N SER A 220 -18.42 -4.10 -19.14
CA SER A 220 -18.09 -3.10 -20.16
C SER A 220 -16.62 -3.16 -20.58
N LEU A 221 -15.71 -3.41 -19.61
CA LEU A 221 -14.32 -3.67 -19.93
C LEU A 221 -14.17 -4.92 -20.79
N LEU A 222 -14.75 -6.05 -20.36
CA LEU A 222 -14.70 -7.31 -21.11
C LEU A 222 -15.15 -7.16 -22.58
N ARG A 223 -16.25 -6.42 -22.82
CA ARG A 223 -16.78 -6.20 -24.17
C ARG A 223 -15.84 -5.43 -25.08
N ALA A 224 -15.03 -4.53 -24.50
CA ALA A 224 -14.09 -3.71 -25.25
C ALA A 224 -12.76 -4.42 -25.53
N LEU A 225 -12.44 -5.49 -24.78
CA LEU A 225 -11.20 -6.24 -24.98
C LEU A 225 -11.17 -6.98 -26.33
N PRO A 226 -10.02 -7.06 -27.00
CA PRO A 226 -9.81 -7.89 -28.19
C PRO A 226 -10.27 -9.33 -27.96
N LYS A 227 -10.63 -10.04 -29.03
CA LYS A 227 -11.20 -11.40 -28.95
C LYS A 227 -10.24 -12.44 -28.35
N ASP A 228 -8.96 -12.25 -28.52
CA ASP A 228 -7.88 -13.10 -27.97
C ASP A 228 -7.51 -12.76 -26.51
N VAL A 229 -8.21 -11.82 -25.87
CA VAL A 229 -7.97 -11.38 -24.51
C VAL A 229 -9.07 -11.88 -23.58
N PHE A 230 -8.69 -12.51 -22.47
CA PHE A 230 -9.61 -12.83 -21.39
C PHE A 230 -9.40 -11.95 -20.17
N LEU A 231 -10.44 -11.77 -19.38
CA LEU A 231 -10.48 -10.92 -18.18
C LEU A 231 -10.58 -11.78 -16.93
N VAL A 232 -9.61 -11.65 -16.05
CA VAL A 232 -9.71 -12.16 -14.67
C VAL A 232 -10.14 -11.02 -13.77
N ALA A 233 -11.34 -11.13 -13.20
CA ALA A 233 -11.88 -10.19 -12.23
C ALA A 233 -11.60 -10.70 -10.81
N HIS A 234 -10.56 -10.16 -10.17
CA HIS A 234 -10.21 -10.51 -8.79
C HIS A 234 -11.06 -9.69 -7.82
N CYS A 235 -12.11 -10.31 -7.28
CA CYS A 235 -13.11 -9.67 -6.43
C CYS A 235 -12.67 -9.54 -4.97
N GLY A 236 -11.57 -10.19 -4.57
CA GLY A 236 -11.12 -10.19 -3.17
C GLY A 236 -12.22 -10.67 -2.21
N LYS A 237 -12.47 -9.91 -1.15
CA LYS A 237 -13.55 -10.20 -0.19
C LYS A 237 -14.92 -9.61 -0.61
N ASN A 238 -15.07 -9.09 -1.81
CA ASN A 238 -16.36 -8.62 -2.32
C ASN A 238 -17.18 -9.79 -2.89
N GLU A 239 -17.74 -10.59 -1.98
CA GLU A 239 -18.53 -11.78 -2.31
C GLU A 239 -19.74 -11.45 -3.18
N LYS A 240 -20.39 -10.30 -2.92
CA LYS A 240 -21.52 -9.84 -3.72
C LYS A 240 -21.16 -9.68 -5.19
N LEU A 241 -20.02 -9.05 -5.47
CA LEU A 241 -19.55 -8.90 -6.85
C LEU A 241 -19.16 -10.26 -7.45
N LEU A 242 -18.48 -11.10 -6.69
CA LEU A 242 -18.10 -12.46 -7.11
C LEU A 242 -19.33 -13.25 -7.56
N HIS A 243 -20.35 -13.35 -6.71
CA HIS A 243 -21.60 -14.04 -7.03
C HIS A 243 -22.31 -13.46 -8.24
N GLN A 244 -22.37 -12.12 -8.37
CA GLN A 244 -22.96 -11.46 -9.53
C GLN A 244 -22.25 -11.81 -10.85
N LEU A 245 -20.94 -11.93 -10.84
CA LEU A 245 -20.16 -12.26 -12.04
C LEU A 245 -20.23 -13.76 -12.37
N GLN A 246 -20.29 -14.61 -11.36
CA GLN A 246 -20.43 -16.08 -11.53
C GLN A 246 -21.84 -16.48 -11.97
N ALA A 247 -22.87 -15.81 -11.46
CA ALA A 247 -24.26 -16.09 -11.84
C ALA A 247 -24.59 -15.75 -13.31
N ALA A 248 -23.77 -14.90 -13.94
CA ALA A 248 -23.91 -14.55 -15.36
C ALA A 248 -22.61 -14.86 -16.11
N PRO A 249 -22.25 -16.14 -16.29
CA PRO A 249 -21.01 -16.53 -16.93
C PRO A 249 -20.93 -15.95 -18.34
N ARG A 250 -19.73 -15.53 -18.72
CA ARG A 250 -19.40 -15.00 -20.03
C ARG A 250 -18.12 -15.66 -20.52
N ASP A 251 -18.08 -15.98 -21.79
CA ASP A 251 -16.85 -16.37 -22.43
C ASP A 251 -15.76 -15.33 -22.14
N ARG A 252 -14.58 -15.78 -21.86
CA ARG A 252 -13.42 -14.92 -21.56
C ARG A 252 -13.52 -14.11 -20.24
N LEU A 253 -14.50 -14.35 -19.33
CA LEU A 253 -14.57 -13.76 -18.00
C LEU A 253 -14.38 -14.84 -16.94
N ILE A 254 -13.38 -14.64 -16.08
CA ILE A 254 -13.09 -15.49 -14.94
C ILE A 254 -13.15 -14.64 -13.67
N ALA A 255 -14.16 -14.88 -12.82
CA ALA A 255 -14.27 -14.21 -11.55
C ALA A 255 -13.59 -15.05 -10.45
N ARG A 256 -12.73 -14.41 -9.65
CA ARG A 256 -12.01 -15.02 -8.53
C ARG A 256 -12.23 -14.23 -7.25
N GLY A 257 -12.39 -14.94 -6.13
CA GLY A 257 -12.46 -14.37 -4.79
C GLY A 257 -11.10 -13.96 -4.24
N PHE A 258 -10.98 -13.95 -2.92
CA PHE A 258 -9.70 -13.71 -2.24
C PHE A 258 -8.71 -14.86 -2.54
N HIS A 259 -7.46 -14.49 -2.81
CA HIS A 259 -6.36 -15.43 -3.00
C HIS A 259 -5.16 -15.04 -2.13
N ALA A 260 -4.54 -16.00 -1.48
CA ALA A 260 -3.40 -15.77 -0.59
C ALA A 260 -2.09 -15.43 -1.34
N GLU A 261 -2.00 -15.82 -2.61
CA GLU A 261 -0.84 -15.65 -3.47
C GLU A 261 -1.17 -14.76 -4.68
N PRO A 262 -1.41 -13.44 -4.47
CA PRO A 262 -1.80 -12.53 -5.54
C PRO A 262 -0.71 -12.33 -6.60
N GLU A 263 0.56 -12.59 -6.26
CA GLU A 263 1.70 -12.56 -7.18
C GLU A 263 1.54 -13.54 -8.34
N LYS A 264 0.97 -14.71 -8.12
CA LYS A 264 0.73 -15.70 -9.18
C LYS A 264 -0.17 -15.14 -10.28
N TYR A 265 -1.21 -14.38 -9.90
CA TYR A 265 -2.07 -13.71 -10.86
C TYR A 265 -1.38 -12.57 -11.59
N LEU A 266 -0.50 -11.82 -10.91
CA LEU A 266 0.27 -10.74 -11.53
C LEU A 266 1.27 -11.32 -12.55
N PHE A 267 2.01 -12.38 -12.21
CA PHE A 267 2.93 -13.04 -13.14
C PHE A 267 2.22 -13.72 -14.30
N ALA A 268 0.99 -14.23 -14.11
CA ALA A 268 0.19 -14.83 -15.18
C ALA A 268 -0.42 -13.82 -16.15
N ALA A 269 -0.54 -12.55 -15.73
CA ALA A 269 -1.20 -11.48 -16.49
C ALA A 269 -0.29 -10.82 -17.54
N ASP A 270 -0.90 -10.09 -18.46
CA ASP A 270 -0.26 -9.24 -19.46
C ASP A 270 -0.49 -7.76 -19.22
N LEU A 271 -1.50 -7.42 -18.40
CA LEU A 271 -1.85 -6.07 -17.97
C LEU A 271 -2.69 -6.11 -16.70
N CYS A 272 -2.47 -5.15 -15.80
CA CYS A 272 -3.27 -4.98 -14.59
C CYS A 272 -4.08 -3.68 -14.62
N VAL A 273 -5.36 -3.79 -14.22
CA VAL A 273 -6.25 -2.63 -14.01
C VAL A 273 -6.57 -2.56 -12.53
N ALA A 274 -6.22 -1.46 -11.86
CA ALA A 274 -6.33 -1.34 -10.41
C ALA A 274 -6.66 0.09 -9.93
N ARG A 275 -7.02 0.20 -8.65
CA ARG A 275 -7.05 1.50 -7.95
C ARG A 275 -5.63 1.93 -7.55
N PRO A 276 -5.38 3.26 -7.42
CA PRO A 276 -4.07 3.80 -7.10
C PRO A 276 -3.73 3.66 -5.59
N ARG A 277 -3.78 2.42 -5.07
CA ARG A 277 -3.37 2.08 -3.71
C ARG A 277 -1.90 1.70 -3.70
N GLY A 278 -1.11 2.35 -2.85
CA GLY A 278 0.34 2.32 -2.93
C GLY A 278 0.96 0.92 -2.97
N VAL A 279 0.65 0.05 -2.00
CA VAL A 279 1.19 -1.32 -1.98
C VAL A 279 0.74 -2.13 -3.20
N ALA A 280 -0.53 -2.02 -3.59
CA ALA A 280 -1.04 -2.75 -4.76
C ALA A 280 -0.41 -2.29 -6.08
N CYS A 281 -0.12 -0.98 -6.19
CA CYS A 281 0.64 -0.45 -7.33
C CYS A 281 2.09 -0.92 -7.28
N ALA A 282 2.75 -0.85 -6.11
CA ALA A 282 4.12 -1.31 -5.95
C ALA A 282 4.28 -2.80 -6.32
N GLU A 283 3.37 -3.67 -5.85
CA GLU A 283 3.32 -5.09 -6.24
C GLU A 283 3.25 -5.27 -7.76
N THR A 284 2.37 -4.52 -8.42
CA THR A 284 2.19 -4.60 -9.88
C THR A 284 3.43 -4.13 -10.64
N LEU A 285 3.98 -2.99 -10.22
CA LEU A 285 5.18 -2.41 -10.85
C LEU A 285 6.41 -3.30 -10.67
N VAL A 286 6.61 -3.88 -9.48
CA VAL A 286 7.71 -4.81 -9.20
C VAL A 286 7.65 -6.06 -10.09
N CYS A 287 6.44 -6.55 -10.40
CA CYS A 287 6.26 -7.64 -11.37
C CYS A 287 6.52 -7.20 -12.83
N GLY A 288 6.84 -5.94 -13.09
CA GLY A 288 7.05 -5.41 -14.45
C GLY A 288 5.77 -5.37 -15.30
N LEU A 289 4.60 -5.41 -14.68
CA LEU A 289 3.33 -5.52 -15.38
C LEU A 289 2.80 -4.12 -15.74
N PRO A 290 2.40 -3.87 -17.00
CA PRO A 290 1.75 -2.62 -17.38
C PRO A 290 0.53 -2.34 -16.51
N LEU A 291 0.42 -1.12 -15.98
CA LEU A 291 -0.58 -0.71 -15.01
C LEU A 291 -1.51 0.36 -15.56
N VAL A 292 -2.81 0.08 -15.53
CA VAL A 292 -3.86 1.05 -15.79
C VAL A 292 -4.61 1.36 -14.51
N LEU A 293 -4.69 2.62 -14.16
CA LEU A 293 -5.32 3.08 -12.93
C LEU A 293 -6.71 3.66 -13.18
N PHE A 294 -7.66 3.25 -12.35
CA PHE A 294 -8.96 3.92 -12.27
C PHE A 294 -9.12 4.62 -10.93
N ARG A 295 -9.63 5.83 -10.95
CA ARG A 295 -9.79 6.63 -9.76
C ARG A 295 -11.27 6.85 -9.40
N GLU A 296 -11.61 6.52 -8.18
CA GLU A 296 -12.99 6.67 -7.67
C GLU A 296 -13.05 7.62 -6.46
N THR A 297 -11.93 7.88 -5.80
CA THR A 297 -11.88 8.68 -4.59
C THR A 297 -10.94 9.88 -4.74
N ARG A 298 -11.11 10.84 -3.84
CA ARG A 298 -10.20 11.98 -3.66
C ARG A 298 -9.22 11.66 -2.52
N GLY A 299 -8.32 12.54 -2.20
CA GLY A 299 -7.40 12.35 -1.10
C GLY A 299 -6.10 11.66 -1.48
N VAL A 300 -5.58 10.82 -0.60
CA VAL A 300 -4.30 10.14 -0.76
C VAL A 300 -4.23 9.34 -2.06
N GLU A 301 -5.30 8.57 -2.38
CA GLU A 301 -5.36 7.81 -3.63
C GLU A 301 -5.32 8.73 -4.86
N ALA A 302 -5.93 9.91 -4.78
CA ALA A 302 -5.89 10.88 -5.87
C ALA A 302 -4.49 11.40 -6.13
N LYS A 303 -3.79 11.75 -5.06
CA LYS A 303 -2.40 12.22 -5.15
C LYS A 303 -1.47 11.10 -5.64
N SER A 304 -1.68 9.88 -5.16
CA SER A 304 -0.95 8.69 -5.66
C SER A 304 -1.20 8.44 -7.14
N PHE A 305 -2.45 8.59 -7.59
CA PHE A 305 -2.81 8.50 -9.00
C PHE A 305 -2.06 9.53 -9.84
N GLU A 306 -2.16 10.82 -9.47
CA GLU A 306 -1.51 11.92 -10.17
C GLU A 306 0.02 11.74 -10.20
N PHE A 307 0.61 11.31 -9.11
CA PHE A 307 2.05 11.04 -9.02
C PHE A 307 2.50 9.92 -9.96
N LEU A 308 1.82 8.76 -9.94
CA LEU A 308 2.19 7.62 -10.78
C LEU A 308 2.02 7.91 -12.27
N LEU A 309 0.98 8.66 -12.66
CA LEU A 309 0.81 9.11 -14.05
C LEU A 309 1.90 10.12 -14.44
N HIS A 310 2.22 11.08 -13.55
CA HIS A 310 3.29 12.06 -13.79
C HIS A 310 4.66 11.38 -13.98
N CYS A 311 4.93 10.32 -13.24
CA CYS A 311 6.14 9.52 -13.41
C CYS A 311 6.13 8.64 -14.67
N GLY A 312 5.03 8.57 -15.40
CA GLY A 312 4.90 7.75 -16.61
C GLY A 312 4.91 6.24 -16.38
N VAL A 313 4.66 5.79 -15.14
CA VAL A 313 4.69 4.35 -14.76
C VAL A 313 3.32 3.71 -14.74
N ALA A 314 2.28 4.48 -15.02
CA ALA A 314 0.91 4.01 -15.18
C ALA A 314 0.16 4.89 -16.17
N GLU A 315 -0.80 4.30 -16.86
CA GLU A 315 -1.87 4.98 -17.57
C GLU A 315 -3.11 5.04 -16.67
N GLY A 316 -4.06 5.93 -16.97
CA GLY A 316 -5.32 5.92 -16.22
C GLY A 316 -6.19 7.15 -16.37
N SER A 317 -7.41 7.07 -15.83
CA SER A 317 -8.38 8.16 -15.86
C SER A 317 -9.40 8.09 -14.72
N TRP A 318 -10.11 9.19 -14.51
CA TRP A 318 -11.33 9.28 -13.70
C TRP A 318 -12.54 8.68 -14.38
N SER A 319 -12.56 8.73 -15.73
CA SER A 319 -13.60 8.19 -16.56
C SER A 319 -13.35 6.70 -16.79
N TRP A 320 -14.33 5.86 -16.47
CA TRP A 320 -14.23 4.43 -16.75
C TRP A 320 -14.12 4.12 -18.25
N ARG A 321 -14.68 4.98 -19.09
CA ARG A 321 -14.54 4.90 -20.55
C ARG A 321 -13.07 5.04 -20.96
N ASP A 322 -12.38 6.03 -20.42
CA ASP A 322 -10.99 6.29 -20.77
C ASP A 322 -10.06 5.21 -20.20
N VAL A 323 -10.38 4.66 -19.00
CA VAL A 323 -9.69 3.47 -18.45
C VAL A 323 -9.77 2.30 -19.42
N ILE A 324 -10.95 2.06 -20.02
CA ILE A 324 -11.12 1.04 -21.05
C ILE A 324 -10.24 1.36 -22.27
N GLN A 325 -10.22 2.60 -22.74
CA GLN A 325 -9.42 3.03 -23.89
C GLN A 325 -7.92 2.82 -23.63
N SER A 326 -7.39 3.26 -22.47
CA SER A 326 -6.00 3.03 -22.09
C SER A 326 -5.67 1.53 -21.99
N THR A 327 -6.60 0.71 -21.47
CA THR A 327 -6.41 -0.74 -21.40
C THR A 327 -6.29 -1.36 -22.79
N VAL A 328 -7.17 -0.98 -23.73
CA VAL A 328 -7.13 -1.48 -25.10
C VAL A 328 -5.87 -0.98 -25.83
N LEU A 329 -5.50 0.29 -25.66
CA LEU A 329 -4.29 0.86 -26.24
C LEU A 329 -3.04 0.07 -25.81
N LEU A 330 -2.85 -0.13 -24.51
CA LEU A 330 -1.69 -0.89 -24.01
C LEU A 330 -1.70 -2.37 -24.43
N LEU A 331 -2.84 -2.94 -24.77
CA LEU A 331 -2.91 -4.29 -25.34
C LEU A 331 -2.52 -4.32 -26.82
N THR A 332 -2.79 -3.26 -27.58
CA THR A 332 -2.63 -3.26 -29.04
C THR A 332 -1.38 -2.52 -29.52
N ASP A 333 -0.88 -1.55 -28.77
CA ASP A 333 0.31 -0.77 -29.10
C ASP A 333 1.54 -1.21 -28.29
N ALA A 334 2.46 -1.89 -28.97
CA ALA A 334 3.70 -2.37 -28.37
C ALA A 334 4.63 -1.22 -27.93
N ALA A 335 4.66 -0.11 -28.69
CA ALA A 335 5.50 1.04 -28.36
C ALA A 335 5.06 1.71 -27.06
N SER A 336 3.75 1.85 -26.84
CA SER A 336 3.22 2.36 -25.58
C SER A 336 3.55 1.45 -24.40
N ARG A 337 3.48 0.13 -24.57
CA ARG A 337 3.89 -0.81 -23.52
C ARG A 337 5.37 -0.70 -23.19
N GLU A 338 6.24 -0.60 -24.19
CA GLU A 338 7.69 -0.52 -23.96
C GLU A 338 8.06 0.79 -23.23
N ARG A 339 7.51 1.93 -23.65
CA ARG A 339 7.70 3.19 -22.91
C ARG A 339 7.31 3.09 -21.44
N LEU A 340 6.16 2.45 -21.16
CA LEU A 340 5.72 2.24 -19.78
C LEU A 340 6.65 1.31 -19.00
N ALA A 341 7.14 0.26 -19.64
CA ALA A 341 8.08 -0.68 -19.05
C ALA A 341 9.45 -0.03 -18.74
N GLU A 342 9.96 0.79 -19.65
CA GLU A 342 11.20 1.55 -19.45
C GLU A 342 11.07 2.53 -18.28
N ALA A 343 9.97 3.31 -18.24
CA ALA A 343 9.69 4.21 -17.15
C ALA A 343 9.58 3.47 -15.81
N THR A 344 8.94 2.30 -15.80
CA THR A 344 8.81 1.46 -14.61
C THR A 344 10.17 0.96 -14.12
N ARG A 345 11.04 0.49 -15.01
CA ARG A 345 12.41 0.07 -14.66
C ARG A 345 13.24 1.20 -14.04
N ALA A 346 13.11 2.42 -14.58
CA ALA A 346 13.81 3.60 -14.06
C ALA A 346 13.23 4.12 -12.73
N PHE A 347 11.94 3.91 -12.51
CA PHE A 347 11.22 4.38 -11.33
C PHE A 347 11.45 3.49 -10.10
N LEU A 348 11.55 2.17 -10.29
CA LEU A 348 11.62 1.23 -9.18
C LEU A 348 12.96 1.35 -8.43
N PRO A 349 12.94 1.59 -7.11
CA PRO A 349 14.13 1.41 -6.29
C PRO A 349 14.47 -0.08 -6.20
N ALA A 350 15.66 -0.38 -5.69
CA ALA A 350 15.98 -1.74 -5.26
C ALA A 350 14.99 -2.21 -4.19
N ASN A 351 15.00 -3.51 -3.83
CA ASN A 351 14.09 -4.10 -2.85
C ASN A 351 13.92 -3.20 -1.60
N ALA A 352 12.74 -2.59 -1.48
CA ALA A 352 12.45 -1.61 -0.43
C ALA A 352 12.54 -2.21 0.98
N ALA A 353 12.00 -3.42 1.18
CA ALA A 353 12.06 -4.11 2.46
C ALA A 353 13.50 -4.39 2.89
N GLU A 354 14.36 -4.80 1.97
CA GLU A 354 15.77 -5.04 2.23
C GLU A 354 16.52 -3.75 2.59
N GLN A 355 16.26 -2.65 1.87
CA GLN A 355 16.86 -1.35 2.18
C GLN A 355 16.46 -0.86 3.58
N ILE A 356 15.17 -0.95 3.93
CA ILE A 356 14.68 -0.61 5.27
C ILE A 356 15.41 -1.42 6.32
N CYS A 357 15.48 -2.75 6.18
CA CYS A 357 16.16 -3.62 7.13
C CYS A 357 17.66 -3.29 7.28
N LYS A 358 18.34 -2.97 6.17
CA LYS A 358 19.76 -2.55 6.20
C LYS A 358 19.94 -1.21 6.92
N ILE A 359 19.03 -0.25 6.74
CA ILE A 359 19.13 1.06 7.38
C ILE A 359 18.95 0.91 8.89
N ILE A 360 17.89 0.25 9.35
CA ILE A 360 17.65 0.06 10.79
C ILE A 360 18.75 -0.75 11.47
N GLY A 361 19.35 -1.71 10.77
CA GLY A 361 20.46 -2.50 11.30
C GLY A 361 21.79 -1.74 11.46
N ARG A 362 21.96 -0.61 10.76
CA ARG A 362 23.16 0.26 10.85
C ARG A 362 23.04 1.31 11.95
N ILE A 363 21.82 1.66 12.34
CA ILE A 363 21.59 2.66 13.38
C ILE A 363 21.84 1.99 14.74
N LYS A 364 22.96 2.35 15.38
CA LYS A 364 23.27 1.86 16.74
C LYS A 364 22.09 2.18 17.66
N PRO A 365 21.63 1.23 18.50
CA PRO A 365 20.66 1.57 19.54
C PRO A 365 21.20 2.77 20.34
N ALA A 366 20.33 3.74 20.62
CA ALA A 366 20.68 4.87 21.48
C ALA A 366 21.35 4.30 22.74
N ALA A 367 22.59 4.71 22.99
CA ALA A 367 23.37 4.24 24.14
C ALA A 367 22.50 4.41 25.39
N SER A 368 22.26 3.33 26.10
CA SER A 368 21.65 3.36 27.42
C SER A 368 22.48 4.35 28.25
N GLY A 369 21.91 5.55 28.50
CA GLY A 369 22.57 6.60 29.25
C GLY A 369 23.09 6.02 30.58
N GLY A 370 24.40 5.94 30.69
CA GLY A 370 25.04 5.69 31.95
C GLY A 370 24.65 6.81 32.91
N THR A 371 24.10 6.45 34.01
CA THR A 371 23.96 7.33 35.17
C THR A 371 25.33 7.95 35.49
N PRO A 372 25.45 9.30 35.57
CA PRO A 372 26.62 9.87 36.21
C PRO A 372 26.57 9.52 37.67
N SER A 373 27.62 8.90 38.11
CA SER A 373 27.96 8.64 39.54
C SER A 373 28.07 9.93 40.32
#